data_c9c2cd966b6d466e5825afe53e648e3d
#
_entry.id   c9c2cd966b6d466e5825afe53e648e3d
#
_cell.length_a   1.000
_cell.length_b   1.000
_cell.length_c   1.000
_cell.angle_alpha   90.00
_cell.angle_beta   90.00
_cell.angle_gamma   90.00
#
_symmetry.space_group_name_H-M   'P 1'
#
loop_
_entity.id
_entity.type
_entity.pdbx_description
1 polymer ?
#
loop_
_entity_poly.entity_id
_entity_poly.type
_entity_poly.pdbx_seq_one_letter_code
_entity_poly.pdbx_strand_id
1 'polypeptide(L)'
;YGPRYANLTNRVIYNQFEVIQKFAEKSSCVIIGRCSNYILKDRKDTLNFFVYAPEEVRIQATMEKKNIGRKEAEELVKYHDEMLHSRYKYMTGSYRGDRKGRHMMIDSSVLGWEKTAQYMLQMIDLRFED
;
A
#
# COMPACT_ATOMS: atom_id res chain seq x y z
N TYR A 1 26.37 -4.14 5.16
CA TYR A 1 26.23 -3.08 4.15
C TYR A 1 26.90 -1.81 4.66
N GLY A 2 27.88 -1.28 3.92
CA GLY A 2 28.64 -0.11 4.30
C GLY A 2 27.90 1.22 4.08
N PRO A 3 28.48 2.36 4.52
CA PRO A 3 27.86 3.70 4.43
C PRO A 3 27.41 4.11 3.03
N ARG A 4 28.07 3.58 1.99
CA ARG A 4 27.75 3.87 0.59
C ARG A 4 26.36 3.38 0.19
N TYR A 5 25.95 2.19 0.66
CA TYR A 5 24.63 1.61 0.36
C TYR A 5 23.54 2.31 1.15
N ALA A 6 23.78 2.70 2.39
CA ALA A 6 22.84 3.47 3.20
C ALA A 6 22.52 4.82 2.51
N ASN A 7 23.53 5.51 1.98
CA ASN A 7 23.35 6.77 1.26
C ASN A 7 22.55 6.59 -0.03
N LEU A 8 22.80 5.51 -0.78
CA LEU A 8 22.06 5.23 -2.01
C LEU A 8 20.58 4.93 -1.72
N THR A 9 20.31 4.10 -0.71
CA THR A 9 18.95 3.78 -0.28
C THR A 9 18.21 5.03 0.16
N ASN A 10 18.83 5.88 0.96
CA ASN A 10 18.23 7.14 1.42
C ASN A 10 17.94 8.09 0.26
N ARG A 11 18.81 8.17 -0.74
CA ARG A 11 18.58 8.98 -1.94
C ARG A 11 17.39 8.48 -2.76
N VAL A 12 17.25 7.16 -2.92
CA VAL A 12 16.09 6.57 -3.62
C VAL A 12 14.81 6.89 -2.88
N ILE A 13 14.78 6.73 -1.58
CA ILE A 13 13.63 7.05 -0.73
C ILE A 13 13.28 8.53 -0.85
N TYR A 14 14.25 9.41 -0.73
CA TYR A 14 14.06 10.86 -0.85
C TYR A 14 13.49 11.25 -2.21
N ASN A 15 14.00 10.67 -3.29
CA ASN A 15 13.50 10.92 -4.63
C ASN A 15 12.05 10.44 -4.80
N GLN A 16 11.68 9.30 -4.21
CA GLN A 16 10.30 8.83 -4.22
C GLN A 16 9.36 9.78 -3.47
N PHE A 17 9.80 10.34 -2.33
CA PHE A 17 9.05 11.35 -1.60
C PHE A 17 8.75 12.57 -2.47
N GLU A 18 9.77 13.11 -3.13
CA GLU A 18 9.60 14.28 -4.00
C GLU A 18 8.65 14.01 -5.16
N VAL A 19 8.77 12.86 -5.82
CA VAL A 19 7.92 12.49 -6.95
C VAL A 19 6.45 12.38 -6.50
N ILE A 20 6.20 11.73 -5.39
CA ILE A 20 4.83 11.56 -4.85
C ILE A 20 4.23 12.92 -4.47
N GLN A 21 4.99 13.78 -3.80
CA GLN A 21 4.54 15.12 -3.46
C GLN A 21 4.22 15.97 -4.70
N LYS A 22 5.05 15.90 -5.73
CA LYS A 22 4.80 16.62 -6.99
C LYS A 22 3.54 16.15 -7.71
N PHE A 23 3.30 14.83 -7.77
CA PHE A 23 2.06 14.31 -8.35
C PHE A 23 0.83 14.78 -7.57
N ALA A 24 0.89 14.76 -6.25
CA ALA A 24 -0.21 15.20 -5.40
C ALA A 24 -0.52 16.70 -5.57
N GLU A 25 0.51 17.52 -5.79
CA GLU A 25 0.35 18.96 -6.03
C GLU A 25 -0.21 19.28 -7.41
N LYS A 26 0.16 18.48 -8.40
CA LYS A 26 -0.17 18.74 -9.81
C LYS A 26 -1.63 18.50 -10.14
N SER A 27 -2.22 17.43 -9.65
CA SER A 27 -3.60 17.03 -9.99
C SER A 27 -4.12 15.97 -9.04
N SER A 28 -5.44 15.74 -9.12
CA SER A 28 -6.04 14.57 -8.46
C SER A 28 -5.40 13.29 -9.00
N CYS A 29 -5.04 12.39 -8.10
CA CYS A 29 -4.36 11.16 -8.47
C CYS A 29 -4.66 10.03 -7.49
N VAL A 30 -4.45 8.80 -7.96
CA VAL A 30 -4.48 7.58 -7.14
C VAL A 30 -3.05 7.07 -7.03
N ILE A 31 -2.57 6.90 -5.82
CA ILE A 31 -1.22 6.44 -5.54
C ILE A 31 -1.29 5.08 -4.87
N ILE A 32 -0.59 4.10 -5.42
CA ILE A 32 -0.58 2.73 -4.92
C ILE A 32 0.72 2.46 -4.17
N GLY A 33 0.59 2.22 -2.87
CA GLY A 33 1.71 1.84 -2.02
C GLY A 33 2.75 2.94 -1.79
N ARG A 34 4.01 2.53 -1.71
CA ARG A 34 5.19 3.41 -1.53
C ARG A 34 5.15 4.28 -0.27
N CYS A 35 4.41 3.84 0.76
CA CYS A 35 4.21 4.62 1.98
C CYS A 35 3.61 6.01 1.73
N SER A 36 2.84 6.16 0.66
CA SER A 36 2.26 7.44 0.25
C SER A 36 1.36 8.06 1.32
N ASN A 37 0.67 7.25 2.11
CA ASN A 37 -0.12 7.73 3.24
C ASN A 37 0.73 8.46 4.29
N TYR A 38 1.96 8.01 4.50
CA TYR A 38 2.91 8.68 5.40
C TYR A 38 3.51 9.93 4.75
N ILE A 39 3.91 9.85 3.49
CA ILE A 39 4.49 10.98 2.75
C ILE A 39 3.53 12.16 2.70
N LEU A 40 2.23 11.89 2.51
CA LEU A 40 1.18 12.91 2.37
C LEU A 40 0.37 13.11 3.66
N LYS A 41 0.88 12.69 4.80
CA LYS A 41 0.16 12.69 6.09
C LYS A 41 -0.36 14.06 6.53
N ASP A 42 0.33 15.13 6.14
CA ASP A 42 -0.04 16.49 6.54
C ASP A 42 -1.05 17.14 5.58
N ARG A 43 -1.38 16.48 4.47
CA ARG A 43 -2.41 16.96 3.54
C ARG A 43 -3.80 16.57 4.02
N LYS A 44 -4.73 17.51 3.94
CA LYS A 44 -6.14 17.30 4.33
C LYS A 44 -7.01 16.80 3.18
N ASP A 45 -6.52 16.91 1.96
CA ASP A 45 -7.20 16.53 0.72
C ASP A 45 -6.81 15.12 0.25
N THR A 46 -6.52 14.23 1.19
CA THR A 46 -6.17 12.84 0.93
C THR A 46 -7.18 11.88 1.55
N LEU A 47 -7.29 10.71 0.95
CA LEU A 47 -8.06 9.60 1.50
C LEU A 47 -7.21 8.34 1.41
N ASN A 48 -6.93 7.75 2.57
CA ASN A 48 -6.00 6.64 2.70
C ASN A 48 -6.74 5.33 2.93
N PHE A 49 -6.65 4.42 1.97
CA PHE A 49 -7.22 3.09 2.04
C PHE A 49 -6.15 2.05 2.32
N PHE A 50 -6.48 1.08 3.13
CA PHE A 50 -5.70 -0.15 3.30
C PHE A 50 -6.57 -1.33 2.89
N VAL A 51 -6.22 -1.94 1.76
CA VAL A 51 -6.92 -3.11 1.22
C VAL A 51 -6.12 -4.35 1.60
N TYR A 52 -6.77 -5.31 2.21
CA TYR A 52 -6.15 -6.56 2.63
C TYR A 52 -7.02 -7.76 2.27
N ALA A 53 -6.50 -8.95 2.44
CA ALA A 53 -7.24 -10.19 2.32
C ALA A 53 -6.60 -11.25 3.21
N PRO A 54 -7.35 -12.27 3.67
CA PRO A 54 -6.78 -13.38 4.41
C PRO A 54 -5.65 -14.06 3.64
N GLU A 55 -4.66 -14.58 4.36
CA GLU A 55 -3.48 -15.20 3.76
C GLU A 55 -3.86 -16.32 2.78
N GLU A 56 -4.81 -17.17 3.15
CA GLU A 56 -5.26 -18.27 2.28
C GLU A 56 -5.80 -17.78 0.94
N VAL A 57 -6.58 -16.70 0.94
CA VAL A 57 -7.12 -16.08 -0.27
C VAL A 57 -5.98 -15.58 -1.16
N ARG A 58 -4.98 -14.96 -0.56
CA ARG A 58 -3.82 -14.41 -1.29
C ARG A 58 -2.93 -15.51 -1.86
N ILE A 59 -2.76 -16.62 -1.13
CA ILE A 59 -2.04 -17.80 -1.61
C ILE A 59 -2.74 -18.38 -2.83
N GLN A 60 -4.05 -18.60 -2.77
CA GLN A 60 -4.83 -19.12 -3.90
C GLN A 60 -4.75 -18.20 -5.13
N ALA A 61 -4.92 -16.91 -4.92
CA ALA A 61 -4.81 -15.91 -6.00
C ALA A 61 -3.41 -15.92 -6.64
N THR A 62 -2.36 -16.10 -5.86
CA THR A 62 -0.98 -16.18 -6.34
C THR A 62 -0.75 -17.45 -7.16
N MET A 63 -1.28 -18.59 -6.70
CA MET A 63 -1.21 -19.86 -7.45
C MET A 63 -1.84 -19.71 -8.82
N GLU A 64 -3.04 -19.14 -8.88
CA GLU A 64 -3.78 -18.96 -10.13
C GLU A 64 -3.09 -17.97 -11.08
N LYS A 65 -2.72 -16.82 -10.56
CA LYS A 65 -2.11 -15.74 -11.35
C LYS A 65 -0.76 -16.13 -11.94
N LYS A 66 0.06 -16.84 -11.17
CA LYS A 66 1.42 -17.22 -11.58
C LYS A 66 1.53 -18.65 -12.11
N ASN A 67 0.45 -19.42 -12.06
CA ASN A 67 0.43 -20.83 -12.43
C ASN A 67 1.54 -21.62 -11.73
N ILE A 68 1.58 -21.54 -10.41
CA ILE A 68 2.57 -22.20 -9.55
C ILE A 68 1.88 -23.04 -8.48
N GLY A 69 2.65 -23.93 -7.86
CA GLY A 69 2.17 -24.79 -6.78
C GLY A 69 1.99 -24.02 -5.46
N ARG A 70 1.30 -24.65 -4.52
CA ARG A 70 0.98 -24.07 -3.22
C ARG A 70 2.21 -23.66 -2.42
N LYS A 71 3.21 -24.52 -2.34
CA LYS A 71 4.43 -24.25 -1.55
C LYS A 71 5.16 -23.01 -2.05
N GLU A 72 5.32 -22.90 -3.35
CA GLU A 72 5.96 -21.74 -3.96
C GLU A 72 5.14 -20.46 -3.74
N ALA A 73 3.82 -20.56 -3.84
CA ALA A 73 2.92 -19.44 -3.58
C ALA A 73 2.98 -18.97 -2.12
N GLU A 74 3.01 -19.89 -1.16
CA GLU A 74 3.18 -19.58 0.27
C GLU A 74 4.49 -18.83 0.53
N GLU A 75 5.58 -19.29 -0.06
CA GLU A 75 6.89 -18.65 0.07
C GLU A 75 6.89 -17.23 -0.52
N LEU A 76 6.26 -17.04 -1.68
CA LEU A 76 6.15 -15.72 -2.31
C LEU A 76 5.30 -14.75 -1.48
N VAL A 77 4.15 -15.18 -1.01
CA VAL A 77 3.26 -14.36 -0.17
C VAL A 77 4.00 -13.92 1.10
N LYS A 78 4.65 -14.86 1.76
CA LYS A 78 5.44 -14.57 2.96
C LYS A 78 6.58 -13.58 2.69
N TYR A 79 7.32 -13.79 1.62
CA TYR A 79 8.42 -12.91 1.22
C TYR A 79 7.93 -11.48 0.95
N HIS A 80 6.86 -11.33 0.18
CA HIS A 80 6.30 -10.02 -0.13
C HIS A 80 5.76 -9.31 1.12
N ASP A 81 5.08 -10.03 1.99
CA ASP A 81 4.56 -9.48 3.24
C ASP A 81 5.71 -8.96 4.13
N GLU A 82 6.74 -9.75 4.32
CA GLU A 82 7.92 -9.38 5.12
C GLU A 82 8.62 -8.14 4.53
N MET A 83 8.77 -8.09 3.23
CA MET A 83 9.39 -6.97 2.55
C MET A 83 8.57 -5.67 2.71
N LEU A 84 7.26 -5.74 2.52
CA LEU A 84 6.37 -4.59 2.66
C LEU A 84 6.29 -4.10 4.11
N HIS A 85 6.18 -5.02 5.07
CA HIS A 85 6.14 -4.67 6.49
C HIS A 85 7.45 -4.05 6.95
N SER A 86 8.58 -4.61 6.56
CA SER A 86 9.90 -4.09 6.92
C SER A 86 10.14 -2.69 6.36
N ARG A 87 9.78 -2.47 5.11
CA ARG A 87 9.92 -1.16 4.46
C ARG A 87 9.04 -0.11 5.15
N TYR A 88 7.79 -0.45 5.40
CA TYR A 88 6.86 0.47 6.05
C TYR A 88 7.33 0.86 7.45
N LYS A 89 7.76 -0.11 8.25
CA LYS A 89 8.30 0.13 9.59
C LYS A 89 9.58 0.97 9.56
N TYR A 90 10.47 0.69 8.61
CA TYR A 90 11.70 1.46 8.44
C TYR A 90 11.39 2.94 8.11
N MET A 91 10.45 3.19 7.21
CA MET A 91 10.13 4.54 6.76
C MET A 91 9.26 5.33 7.75
N THR A 92 8.35 4.66 8.45
CA THR A 92 7.32 5.32 9.26
C THR A 92 7.49 5.12 10.76
N GLY A 93 8.27 4.13 11.17
CA GLY A 93 8.37 3.70 12.57
C GLY A 93 7.13 2.95 13.08
N SER A 94 6.13 2.72 12.23
CA SER A 94 4.84 2.14 12.60
C SER A 94 4.62 0.79 11.92
N TYR A 95 3.71 -0.02 12.48
CA TYR A 95 3.27 -1.27 11.87
C TYR A 95 2.37 -0.99 10.68
N ARG A 96 2.62 -1.68 9.55
CA ARG A 96 1.90 -1.47 8.29
C ARG A 96 0.39 -1.75 8.41
N GLY A 97 0.00 -2.74 9.20
CA GLY A 97 -1.39 -3.10 9.45
C GLY A 97 -2.08 -2.28 10.53
N ASP A 98 -1.42 -1.28 11.11
CA ASP A 98 -2.03 -0.39 12.08
C ASP A 98 -3.04 0.55 11.38
N ARG A 99 -4.12 0.85 12.07
CA ARG A 99 -5.15 1.79 11.61
C ARG A 99 -4.65 3.25 11.55
N LYS A 100 -3.57 3.57 12.20
CA LYS A 100 -2.97 4.90 12.16
C LYS A 100 -2.58 5.29 10.73
N GLY A 101 -3.03 6.44 10.29
CA GLY A 101 -2.78 6.91 8.92
C GLY A 101 -3.63 6.23 7.87
N ARG A 102 -4.69 5.53 8.27
CA ARG A 102 -5.67 4.88 7.38
C ARG A 102 -7.07 5.41 7.67
N HIS A 103 -7.80 5.78 6.63
CA HIS A 103 -9.20 6.20 6.77
C HIS A 103 -10.16 5.04 6.63
N MET A 104 -9.82 4.04 5.83
CA MET A 104 -10.60 2.83 5.63
C MET A 104 -9.66 1.62 5.52
N MET A 105 -10.02 0.54 6.21
CA MET A 105 -9.36 -0.75 6.09
C MET A 105 -10.42 -1.77 5.67
N ILE A 106 -10.21 -2.43 4.53
CA ILE A 106 -11.23 -3.31 3.96
C ILE A 106 -10.63 -4.63 3.49
N ASP A 107 -11.33 -5.73 3.84
CA ASP A 107 -11.05 -7.05 3.34
C ASP A 107 -11.69 -7.22 1.97
N SER A 108 -10.88 -7.27 0.92
CA SER A 108 -11.34 -7.38 -0.46
C SER A 108 -11.96 -8.73 -0.81
N SER A 109 -11.74 -9.75 0.03
CA SER A 109 -12.31 -11.09 -0.20
C SER A 109 -13.81 -11.16 0.11
N VAL A 110 -14.33 -10.23 0.90
CA VAL A 110 -15.75 -10.23 1.29
C VAL A 110 -16.67 -9.91 0.11
N LEU A 111 -16.35 -8.87 -0.65
CA LEU A 111 -17.13 -8.42 -1.81
C LEU A 111 -16.50 -8.79 -3.15
N GLY A 112 -15.22 -9.18 -3.16
CA GLY A 112 -14.42 -9.29 -4.37
C GLY A 112 -13.87 -7.93 -4.80
N TRP A 113 -12.93 -7.94 -5.74
CA TRP A 113 -12.18 -6.75 -6.11
C TRP A 113 -13.07 -5.64 -6.71
N GLU A 114 -13.96 -6.00 -7.62
CA GLU A 114 -14.80 -5.02 -8.32
C GLU A 114 -15.75 -4.29 -7.36
N LYS A 115 -16.48 -5.03 -6.54
CA LYS A 115 -17.42 -4.42 -5.58
C LYS A 115 -16.69 -3.67 -4.47
N THR A 116 -15.52 -4.15 -4.05
CA THR A 116 -14.66 -3.41 -3.11
C THR A 116 -14.27 -2.06 -3.69
N ALA A 117 -13.85 -2.02 -4.95
CA ALA A 117 -13.53 -0.77 -5.65
C ALA A 117 -14.75 0.17 -5.74
N GLN A 118 -15.92 -0.36 -6.03
CA GLN A 118 -17.17 0.43 -6.05
C GLN A 118 -17.47 1.05 -4.68
N TYR A 119 -17.24 0.30 -3.61
CA TYR A 119 -17.44 0.79 -2.25
C TYR A 119 -16.45 1.90 -1.90
N MET A 120 -15.20 1.74 -2.30
CA MET A 120 -14.17 2.77 -2.13
C MET A 120 -14.51 4.05 -2.90
N LEU A 121 -15.02 3.92 -4.13
CA LEU A 121 -15.48 5.07 -4.93
C LEU A 121 -16.60 5.84 -4.23
N GLN A 122 -17.56 5.16 -3.62
CA GLN A 122 -18.62 5.82 -2.84
C GLN A 122 -18.04 6.66 -1.70
N MET A 123 -17.04 6.15 -0.99
CA MET A 123 -16.40 6.91 0.07
C MET A 123 -15.66 8.15 -0.47
N ILE A 124 -15.00 8.01 -1.63
CA ILE A 124 -14.33 9.13 -2.31
C ILE A 124 -15.35 10.20 -2.69
N ASP A 125 -16.45 9.80 -3.30
CA ASP A 125 -17.52 10.73 -3.72
C ASP A 125 -18.07 11.49 -2.50
N LEU A 126 -18.42 10.79 -1.44
CA LEU A 126 -18.94 11.41 -0.21
C LEU A 126 -17.92 12.34 0.46
N ARG A 127 -16.64 12.01 0.42
CA ARG A 127 -15.59 12.79 1.07
C ARG A 127 -15.29 14.09 0.32
N PHE A 128 -15.33 14.06 -1.01
CA PHE A 128 -14.97 15.17 -1.88
C PHE A 128 -16.17 15.78 -2.61
N GLU A 129 -17.36 15.49 -2.14
CA GLU A 129 -18.59 16.10 -2.62
C GLU A 129 -18.58 17.60 -2.33
N ASP A 130 -18.85 18.41 -3.34
CA ASP A 130 -18.95 19.87 -3.24
C ASP A 130 -20.30 20.32 -2.65
#